data_1f2ffbd820b064ce2617940272ebcd28
#
_entry.id   1f2ffbd820b064ce2617940272ebcd28
#
_cell.length_a   1.000
_cell.length_b   1.000
_cell.length_c   1.000
_cell.angle_alpha   90.00
_cell.angle_beta   90.00
_cell.angle_gamma   90.00
#
_symmetry.space_group_name_H-M   'P 1'
#
loop_
_entity.id
_entity.type
_entity.pdbx_description
1 polymer ?
#
loop_
_entity_poly.entity_id
_entity_poly.type
_entity_poly.pdbx_seq_one_letter_code
_entity_poly.pdbx_strand_id
1 'polypeptide(L)'
;ENMTTMVIQLGSESTVLNIVKGDILLLQRTVPYGTNVVVNEVMDAKGVDATTAMTLLQNERLITVDFDDNAITGSFRYLINNIGRVMDFFASKNPDKPIDDVFLTGDGALIKGIDGLFKVQLNVSTRVMDSLFNIKFDPKIDLKIYNPVYLMVPIGAAFAPMGFTISEGGASGKKEGQMDTTPLVVAFLILAVLVAGGLTAVSFVLKNQAQTELDDVNKKIASIQDIETIVKDYENAESVYVDAMSMYSYTKNLNENVVT
;
A
#
# COMPACT_ATOMS: atom_id res chain seq x y z
N GLU A 1 -25.02 11.17 -23.32
CA GLU A 1 -23.70 11.66 -23.80
C GLU A 1 -23.26 13.00 -23.18
N ASN A 2 -24.11 13.67 -22.41
CA ASN A 2 -23.78 14.96 -21.78
C ASN A 2 -23.88 14.95 -20.25
N MET A 3 -24.01 13.75 -19.67
CA MET A 3 -24.16 13.58 -18.22
C MET A 3 -22.82 13.73 -17.51
N THR A 4 -22.86 14.39 -16.36
CA THR A 4 -21.73 14.45 -15.44
C THR A 4 -21.86 13.31 -14.44
N THR A 5 -20.89 12.42 -14.42
CA THR A 5 -20.92 11.18 -13.63
C THR A 5 -19.80 11.20 -12.60
N MET A 6 -20.11 10.84 -11.37
CA MET A 6 -19.09 10.56 -10.36
C MET A 6 -18.85 9.06 -10.28
N VAL A 7 -17.61 8.63 -10.45
CA VAL A 7 -17.18 7.26 -10.24
C VAL A 7 -16.42 7.19 -8.92
N ILE A 8 -16.92 6.39 -7.98
CA ILE A 8 -16.36 6.19 -6.64
C ILE A 8 -15.73 4.80 -6.60
N GLN A 9 -14.42 4.74 -6.53
CA GLN A 9 -13.68 3.50 -6.38
C GLN A 9 -13.40 3.25 -4.90
N LEU A 10 -14.12 2.31 -4.32
CA LEU A 10 -14.02 1.91 -2.91
C LEU A 10 -12.93 0.85 -2.78
N GLY A 11 -11.72 1.26 -2.41
CA GLY A 11 -10.60 0.36 -2.13
C GLY A 11 -10.51 -0.05 -0.66
N SER A 12 -9.51 -0.86 -0.32
CA SER A 12 -9.30 -1.35 1.05
C SER A 12 -8.84 -0.26 2.02
N GLU A 13 -7.95 0.64 1.60
CA GLU A 13 -7.36 1.68 2.45
C GLU A 13 -7.82 3.09 2.10
N SER A 14 -8.20 3.32 0.85
CA SER A 14 -8.61 4.63 0.36
C SER A 14 -9.71 4.51 -0.68
N THR A 15 -10.46 5.61 -0.83
CA THR A 15 -11.52 5.77 -1.83
C THR A 15 -11.11 6.84 -2.83
N VAL A 16 -11.14 6.54 -4.11
CA VAL A 16 -10.86 7.47 -5.20
C VAL A 16 -12.16 7.95 -5.81
N LEU A 17 -12.29 9.27 -5.93
CA LEU A 17 -13.43 9.96 -6.52
C LEU A 17 -13.02 10.54 -7.86
N ASN A 18 -13.69 10.17 -8.93
CA ASN A 18 -13.49 10.71 -10.27
C ASN A 18 -14.80 11.32 -10.76
N ILE A 19 -14.80 12.60 -11.12
CA ILE A 19 -15.95 13.26 -11.77
C ILE A 19 -15.60 13.39 -13.24
N VAL A 20 -16.43 12.81 -14.10
CA VAL A 20 -16.22 12.76 -15.54
C VAL A 20 -17.43 13.32 -16.28
N LYS A 21 -17.21 13.92 -17.45
CA LYS A 21 -18.25 14.28 -18.39
C LYS A 21 -17.84 13.84 -19.80
N GLY A 22 -18.53 12.84 -20.34
CA GLY A 22 -18.06 12.15 -21.53
C GLY A 22 -16.66 11.55 -21.29
N ASP A 23 -15.71 11.90 -22.15
CA ASP A 23 -14.31 11.43 -22.07
C ASP A 23 -13.40 12.36 -21.27
N ILE A 24 -13.95 13.36 -20.58
CA ILE A 24 -13.18 14.38 -19.85
C ILE A 24 -13.25 14.11 -18.36
N LEU A 25 -12.08 13.96 -17.73
CA LEU A 25 -11.94 13.96 -16.28
C LEU A 25 -11.96 15.41 -15.78
N LEU A 26 -12.98 15.77 -15.01
CA LEU A 26 -13.17 17.11 -14.48
C LEU A 26 -12.54 17.29 -13.10
N LEU A 27 -12.59 16.26 -12.26
CA LEU A 27 -12.03 16.27 -10.91
C LEU A 27 -11.62 14.87 -10.50
N GLN A 28 -10.47 14.77 -9.83
CA GLN A 28 -10.06 13.57 -9.11
C GLN A 28 -9.69 13.92 -7.68
N ARG A 29 -10.16 13.13 -6.72
CA ARG A 29 -9.83 13.26 -5.29
C ARG A 29 -9.68 11.90 -4.66
N THR A 30 -8.79 11.79 -3.68
CA THR A 30 -8.65 10.60 -2.84
C THR A 30 -9.06 10.95 -1.41
N VAL A 31 -9.93 10.12 -0.84
CA VAL A 31 -10.31 10.17 0.56
C VAL A 31 -9.56 9.05 1.29
N PRO A 32 -8.84 9.33 2.40
CA PRO A 32 -8.12 8.32 3.17
C PRO A 32 -9.10 7.53 4.05
N TYR A 33 -9.98 6.80 3.40
CA TYR A 33 -10.97 5.90 3.98
C TYR A 33 -11.17 4.74 3.01
N GLY A 34 -11.05 3.52 3.48
CA GLY A 34 -11.28 2.32 2.71
C GLY A 34 -12.17 1.32 3.45
N THR A 35 -12.44 0.20 2.81
CA THR A 35 -13.30 -0.87 3.36
C THR A 35 -12.74 -1.51 4.62
N ASN A 36 -11.43 -1.38 4.90
CA ASN A 36 -10.84 -1.86 6.15
C ASN A 36 -11.53 -1.31 7.39
N VAL A 37 -12.07 -0.09 7.33
CA VAL A 37 -12.78 0.52 8.46
C VAL A 37 -14.05 -0.26 8.77
N VAL A 38 -14.91 -0.51 7.78
CA VAL A 38 -16.14 -1.26 7.97
C VAL A 38 -15.88 -2.74 8.26
N VAL A 39 -14.82 -3.32 7.68
CA VAL A 39 -14.40 -4.70 7.98
C VAL A 39 -14.05 -4.83 9.46
N ASN A 40 -13.29 -3.90 10.02
CA ASN A 40 -12.93 -3.89 11.44
C ASN A 40 -14.18 -3.78 12.33
N GLU A 41 -15.15 -2.93 11.99
CA GLU A 41 -16.42 -2.85 12.72
C GLU A 41 -17.18 -4.19 12.73
N VAL A 42 -17.17 -4.92 11.61
CA VAL A 42 -17.79 -6.26 11.55
C VAL A 42 -16.98 -7.27 12.36
N MET A 43 -15.64 -7.23 12.28
CA MET A 43 -14.76 -8.09 13.09
C MET A 43 -15.07 -7.92 14.58
N ASP A 44 -15.15 -6.68 15.05
CA ASP A 44 -15.42 -6.35 16.45
C ASP A 44 -16.85 -6.74 16.85
N ALA A 45 -17.84 -6.47 16.01
CA ALA A 45 -19.24 -6.76 16.30
C ALA A 45 -19.58 -8.26 16.28
N LYS A 46 -18.89 -9.07 15.46
CA LYS A 46 -19.18 -10.48 15.22
C LYS A 46 -18.13 -11.44 15.80
N GLY A 47 -16.96 -10.95 16.22
CA GLY A 47 -15.85 -11.78 16.71
C GLY A 47 -15.26 -12.68 15.63
N VAL A 48 -15.15 -12.20 14.39
CA VAL A 48 -14.67 -12.95 13.22
C VAL A 48 -13.38 -12.35 12.65
N ASP A 49 -12.66 -13.09 11.82
CA ASP A 49 -11.50 -12.57 11.08
C ASP A 49 -11.92 -11.69 9.89
N ALA A 50 -10.96 -10.95 9.33
CA ALA A 50 -11.20 -9.98 8.25
C ALA A 50 -11.78 -10.61 6.97
N THR A 51 -11.35 -11.83 6.62
CA THR A 51 -11.85 -12.54 5.43
C THR A 51 -13.31 -12.93 5.61
N THR A 52 -13.66 -13.44 6.78
CA THR A 52 -15.03 -13.77 7.15
C THR A 52 -15.89 -12.51 7.22
N ALA A 53 -15.40 -11.42 7.83
CA ALA A 53 -16.10 -10.14 7.91
C ALA A 53 -16.43 -9.58 6.52
N MET A 54 -15.47 -9.60 5.58
CA MET A 54 -15.72 -9.17 4.20
C MET A 54 -16.71 -10.07 3.48
N THR A 55 -16.65 -11.37 3.70
CA THR A 55 -17.60 -12.34 3.15
C THR A 55 -19.02 -12.07 3.67
N LEU A 56 -19.17 -11.78 4.95
CA LEU A 56 -20.46 -11.39 5.55
C LEU A 56 -21.00 -10.09 4.94
N LEU A 57 -20.17 -9.06 4.80
CA LEU A 57 -20.55 -7.79 4.17
C LEU A 57 -21.05 -7.96 2.73
N GLN A 58 -20.47 -8.90 1.97
CA GLN A 58 -20.87 -9.17 0.60
C GLN A 58 -22.13 -10.05 0.48
N ASN A 59 -22.36 -10.93 1.43
CA ASN A 59 -23.47 -11.90 1.37
C ASN A 59 -24.68 -11.53 2.22
N GLU A 60 -24.49 -10.80 3.29
CA GLU A 60 -25.53 -10.36 4.21
C GLU A 60 -25.73 -8.85 4.16
N ARG A 61 -26.97 -8.39 4.34
CA ARG A 61 -27.28 -6.97 4.41
C ARG A 61 -27.04 -6.46 5.83
N LEU A 62 -25.76 -6.16 6.17
CA LEU A 62 -25.37 -5.65 7.49
C LEU A 62 -25.46 -4.13 7.58
N ILE A 63 -25.51 -3.42 6.45
CA ILE A 63 -25.66 -1.97 6.39
C ILE A 63 -27.08 -1.58 6.02
N THR A 64 -27.51 -0.46 6.59
CA THR A 64 -28.82 0.17 6.37
C THR A 64 -28.61 1.51 5.62
N VAL A 65 -29.63 2.33 5.56
CA VAL A 65 -29.54 3.67 4.94
C VAL A 65 -29.35 4.79 5.97
N ASP A 66 -29.47 4.48 7.26
CA ASP A 66 -29.30 5.41 8.36
C ASP A 66 -28.03 5.07 9.16
N PHE A 67 -27.19 6.06 9.36
CA PHE A 67 -25.94 5.92 10.11
C PHE A 67 -26.12 5.59 11.59
N ASP A 68 -27.27 5.92 12.15
CA ASP A 68 -27.56 5.75 13.58
C ASP A 68 -28.18 4.39 13.91
N ASP A 69 -28.54 3.60 12.88
CA ASP A 69 -29.11 2.27 13.06
C ASP A 69 -28.13 1.26 13.70
N ASN A 70 -26.86 1.31 13.29
CA ASN A 70 -25.81 0.44 13.84
C ASN A 70 -24.39 0.98 13.54
N ALA A 71 -23.39 0.52 14.31
CA ALA A 71 -22.00 0.95 14.19
C ALA A 71 -21.40 0.65 12.81
N ILE A 72 -21.77 -0.48 12.19
CA ILE A 72 -21.29 -0.89 10.87
C ILE A 72 -21.70 0.15 9.81
N THR A 73 -22.97 0.57 9.81
CA THR A 73 -23.46 1.64 8.93
C THR A 73 -22.83 2.98 9.29
N GLY A 74 -22.74 3.27 10.59
CA GLY A 74 -22.13 4.50 11.12
C GLY A 74 -20.67 4.70 10.70
N SER A 75 -19.93 3.64 10.47
CA SER A 75 -18.53 3.71 10.02
C SER A 75 -18.37 4.43 8.69
N PHE A 76 -19.35 4.40 7.81
CA PHE A 76 -19.34 5.10 6.53
C PHE A 76 -19.57 6.62 6.62
N ARG A 77 -19.98 7.14 7.77
CA ARG A 77 -20.32 8.57 7.96
C ARG A 77 -19.16 9.48 7.54
N TYR A 78 -17.94 9.16 7.93
CA TYR A 78 -16.76 9.95 7.54
C TYR A 78 -16.57 10.00 6.02
N LEU A 79 -16.64 8.84 5.36
CA LEU A 79 -16.47 8.75 3.90
C LEU A 79 -17.55 9.57 3.19
N ILE A 80 -18.82 9.34 3.51
CA ILE A 80 -19.93 9.97 2.81
C ILE A 80 -19.94 11.49 3.03
N ASN A 81 -19.61 11.97 4.22
CA ASN A 81 -19.45 13.40 4.48
C ASN A 81 -18.32 14.02 3.65
N ASN A 82 -17.20 13.32 3.46
CA ASN A 82 -16.12 13.80 2.60
C ASN A 82 -16.53 13.82 1.12
N ILE A 83 -17.26 12.81 0.66
CA ILE A 83 -17.82 12.77 -0.70
C ILE A 83 -18.77 13.95 -0.90
N GLY A 84 -19.69 14.22 0.04
CA GLY A 84 -20.59 15.36 0.00
C GLY A 84 -19.85 16.69 -0.15
N ARG A 85 -18.79 16.91 0.64
CA ARG A 85 -17.94 18.11 0.51
C ARG A 85 -17.29 18.24 -0.87
N VAL A 86 -16.85 17.13 -1.47
CA VAL A 86 -16.28 17.12 -2.82
C VAL A 86 -17.36 17.47 -3.85
N MET A 87 -18.57 16.95 -3.71
CA MET A 87 -19.70 17.26 -4.57
C MET A 87 -20.10 18.74 -4.46
N ASP A 88 -20.20 19.28 -3.25
CA ASP A 88 -20.50 20.70 -3.00
C ASP A 88 -19.42 21.61 -3.59
N PHE A 89 -18.14 21.26 -3.39
CA PHE A 89 -17.03 21.99 -4.00
C PHE A 89 -17.11 21.98 -5.52
N PHE A 90 -17.37 20.81 -6.12
CA PHE A 90 -17.51 20.68 -7.56
C PHE A 90 -18.68 21.51 -8.08
N ALA A 91 -19.85 21.42 -7.46
CA ALA A 91 -21.05 22.18 -7.83
C ALA A 91 -20.82 23.69 -7.74
N SER A 92 -20.11 24.18 -6.71
CA SER A 92 -19.78 25.60 -6.55
C SER A 92 -18.92 26.15 -7.68
N LYS A 93 -18.06 25.32 -8.27
CA LYS A 93 -17.17 25.70 -9.38
C LYS A 93 -17.76 25.43 -10.75
N ASN A 94 -18.75 24.56 -10.84
CA ASN A 94 -19.36 24.09 -12.08
C ASN A 94 -20.90 24.11 -11.98
N PRO A 95 -21.55 25.26 -11.82
CA PRO A 95 -23.00 25.37 -11.61
C PRO A 95 -23.80 24.77 -12.78
N ASP A 96 -23.24 24.78 -13.98
CA ASP A 96 -23.88 24.27 -15.19
C ASP A 96 -23.66 22.75 -15.42
N LYS A 97 -22.98 22.07 -14.47
CA LYS A 97 -22.62 20.66 -14.60
C LYS A 97 -22.97 19.91 -13.32
N PRO A 98 -24.26 19.76 -12.99
CA PRO A 98 -24.65 18.96 -11.84
C PRO A 98 -24.15 17.51 -12.00
N ILE A 99 -23.91 16.83 -10.89
CA ILE A 99 -23.62 15.40 -10.90
C ILE A 99 -24.96 14.67 -11.05
N ASP A 100 -25.13 13.97 -12.17
CA ASP A 100 -26.39 13.31 -12.54
C ASP A 100 -26.47 11.91 -11.95
N ASP A 101 -25.36 11.14 -11.96
CA ASP A 101 -25.26 9.76 -11.51
C ASP A 101 -23.97 9.51 -10.75
N VAL A 102 -24.04 8.57 -9.81
CA VAL A 102 -22.88 8.03 -9.08
C VAL A 102 -22.75 6.54 -9.38
N PHE A 103 -21.56 6.12 -9.75
CA PHE A 103 -21.21 4.71 -9.92
C PHE A 103 -20.20 4.27 -8.87
N LEU A 104 -20.50 3.16 -8.20
CA LEU A 104 -19.61 2.51 -7.24
C LEU A 104 -18.82 1.40 -7.92
N THR A 105 -17.54 1.34 -7.67
CA THR A 105 -16.62 0.28 -8.16
C THR A 105 -15.58 -0.06 -7.09
N GLY A 106 -14.76 -1.08 -7.33
CA GLY A 106 -13.81 -1.61 -6.35
C GLY A 106 -14.47 -2.58 -5.38
N ASP A 107 -13.65 -3.18 -4.49
CA ASP A 107 -14.08 -4.25 -3.58
C ASP A 107 -15.25 -3.83 -2.68
N GLY A 108 -15.25 -2.58 -2.24
CA GLY A 108 -16.30 -2.04 -1.39
C GLY A 108 -17.64 -1.89 -2.09
N ALA A 109 -17.68 -1.82 -3.41
CA ALA A 109 -18.93 -1.74 -4.16
C ALA A 109 -19.76 -3.04 -4.10
N LEU A 110 -19.12 -4.16 -3.71
CA LEU A 110 -19.79 -5.45 -3.54
C LEU A 110 -20.43 -5.62 -2.17
N ILE A 111 -20.25 -4.68 -1.25
CA ILE A 111 -20.92 -4.68 0.05
C ILE A 111 -22.43 -4.52 -0.15
N LYS A 112 -23.18 -5.46 0.41
CA LYS A 112 -24.63 -5.54 0.18
C LYS A 112 -25.38 -4.37 0.80
N GLY A 113 -26.06 -3.57 -0.04
CA GLY A 113 -26.83 -2.39 0.38
C GLY A 113 -26.06 -1.08 0.37
N ILE A 114 -24.76 -1.09 -0.07
CA ILE A 114 -23.92 0.10 -0.16
C ILE A 114 -24.50 1.15 -1.11
N ASP A 115 -25.06 0.72 -2.23
CA ASP A 115 -25.74 1.55 -3.22
C ASP A 115 -26.90 2.33 -2.61
N GLY A 116 -27.71 1.65 -1.80
CA GLY A 116 -28.84 2.23 -1.09
C GLY A 116 -28.41 3.29 -0.07
N LEU A 117 -27.36 3.00 0.71
CA LEU A 117 -26.81 3.94 1.68
C LEU A 117 -26.31 5.22 0.97
N PHE A 118 -25.48 5.06 -0.08
CA PHE A 118 -24.94 6.19 -0.82
C PHE A 118 -26.04 6.99 -1.51
N LYS A 119 -27.02 6.34 -2.13
CA LYS A 119 -28.15 6.99 -2.79
C LYS A 119 -28.95 7.88 -1.82
N VAL A 120 -29.23 7.40 -0.63
CA VAL A 120 -30.01 8.15 0.37
C VAL A 120 -29.17 9.29 0.93
N GLN A 121 -27.93 9.03 1.32
CA GLN A 121 -27.09 9.99 2.02
C GLN A 121 -26.52 11.09 1.11
N LEU A 122 -26.25 10.79 -0.18
CA LEU A 122 -25.77 11.79 -1.15
C LEU A 122 -26.92 12.44 -1.93
N ASN A 123 -28.14 11.92 -1.81
CA ASN A 123 -29.33 12.38 -2.54
C ASN A 123 -29.11 12.42 -4.08
N VAL A 124 -28.36 11.45 -4.61
CA VAL A 124 -28.07 11.30 -6.04
C VAL A 124 -28.27 9.83 -6.44
N SER A 125 -28.74 9.60 -7.68
CA SER A 125 -28.83 8.26 -8.25
C SER A 125 -27.50 7.55 -8.12
N THR A 126 -27.48 6.42 -7.39
CA THR A 126 -26.25 5.66 -7.12
C THR A 126 -26.45 4.21 -7.51
N ARG A 127 -25.51 3.65 -8.24
CA ARG A 127 -25.54 2.28 -8.73
C ARG A 127 -24.14 1.64 -8.64
N VAL A 128 -24.13 0.34 -8.41
CA VAL A 128 -22.89 -0.45 -8.57
C VAL A 128 -22.60 -0.63 -10.06
N MET A 129 -21.34 -0.47 -10.46
CA MET A 129 -20.92 -0.73 -11.83
C MET A 129 -20.68 -2.22 -12.02
N ASP A 130 -21.73 -2.94 -12.35
CA ASP A 130 -21.77 -4.40 -12.50
C ASP A 130 -21.54 -4.87 -13.92
N SER A 131 -21.50 -3.95 -14.90
CA SER A 131 -21.38 -4.26 -16.32
C SER A 131 -20.58 -3.20 -17.07
N LEU A 132 -19.88 -3.65 -18.11
CA LEU A 132 -19.07 -2.83 -19.02
C LEU A 132 -19.72 -2.89 -20.41
N PHE A 133 -20.78 -2.12 -20.63
CA PHE A 133 -21.65 -2.18 -21.79
C PHE A 133 -20.94 -2.02 -23.14
N ASN A 134 -19.83 -1.28 -23.17
CA ASN A 134 -19.09 -1.00 -24.41
C ASN A 134 -17.93 -1.97 -24.67
N ILE A 135 -17.76 -2.99 -23.81
CA ILE A 135 -16.65 -3.94 -23.92
C ILE A 135 -17.22 -5.30 -24.34
N LYS A 136 -16.71 -5.81 -25.44
CA LYS A 136 -17.00 -7.17 -25.89
C LYS A 136 -15.93 -8.09 -25.33
N PHE A 137 -16.34 -8.97 -24.43
CA PHE A 137 -15.47 -10.02 -23.91
C PHE A 137 -15.43 -11.20 -24.88
N ASP A 138 -14.27 -11.88 -24.94
CA ASP A 138 -14.19 -13.16 -25.64
C ASP A 138 -15.20 -14.16 -25.01
N PRO A 139 -15.98 -14.89 -25.80
CA PRO A 139 -16.96 -15.88 -25.29
C PRO A 139 -16.34 -16.96 -24.40
N LYS A 140 -15.01 -17.13 -24.43
CA LYS A 140 -14.29 -18.07 -23.57
C LYS A 140 -14.09 -17.56 -22.15
N ILE A 141 -14.30 -16.25 -21.91
CA ILE A 141 -14.16 -15.65 -20.58
C ILE A 141 -15.46 -15.87 -19.80
N ASP A 142 -15.38 -16.62 -18.73
CA ASP A 142 -16.51 -16.81 -17.84
C ASP A 142 -16.65 -15.61 -16.88
N LEU A 143 -17.54 -14.68 -17.21
CA LEU A 143 -17.82 -13.49 -16.40
C LEU A 143 -18.45 -13.81 -15.04
N LYS A 144 -18.88 -15.06 -14.81
CA LYS A 144 -19.33 -15.48 -13.47
C LYS A 144 -18.15 -15.67 -12.51
N ILE A 145 -16.98 -16.00 -13.06
CA ILE A 145 -15.73 -16.13 -12.29
C ILE A 145 -15.06 -14.77 -12.16
N TYR A 146 -15.09 -13.96 -13.21
CA TYR A 146 -14.44 -12.65 -13.26
C TYR A 146 -15.47 -11.53 -13.15
N ASN A 147 -15.72 -11.08 -11.91
CA ASN A 147 -16.64 -9.97 -11.69
C ASN A 147 -16.10 -8.69 -12.36
N PRO A 148 -16.87 -8.04 -13.25
CA PRO A 148 -16.45 -6.83 -13.97
C PRO A 148 -16.00 -5.68 -13.06
N VAL A 149 -16.52 -5.59 -11.84
CA VAL A 149 -16.13 -4.59 -10.83
C VAL A 149 -14.62 -4.58 -10.57
N TYR A 150 -13.98 -5.76 -10.56
CA TYR A 150 -12.52 -5.89 -10.37
C TYR A 150 -11.71 -5.60 -11.64
N LEU A 151 -12.33 -5.69 -12.80
CA LEU A 151 -11.65 -5.60 -14.10
C LEU A 151 -11.60 -4.16 -14.65
N MET A 152 -12.30 -3.22 -14.04
CA MET A 152 -12.43 -1.84 -14.54
C MET A 152 -11.08 -1.15 -14.72
N VAL A 153 -10.21 -1.20 -13.71
CA VAL A 153 -8.90 -0.54 -13.75
C VAL A 153 -7.97 -1.18 -14.78
N PRO A 154 -7.76 -2.50 -14.78
CA PRO A 154 -6.89 -3.12 -15.78
C PRO A 154 -7.43 -2.98 -17.22
N ILE A 155 -8.75 -3.03 -17.41
CA ILE A 155 -9.36 -2.82 -18.72
C ILE A 155 -9.16 -1.36 -19.16
N GLY A 156 -9.43 -0.38 -18.29
CA GLY A 156 -9.19 1.03 -18.59
C GLY A 156 -7.73 1.30 -18.96
N ALA A 157 -6.79 0.71 -18.23
CA ALA A 157 -5.37 0.82 -18.52
C ALA A 157 -4.99 0.20 -19.88
N ALA A 158 -5.68 -0.87 -20.31
CA ALA A 158 -5.41 -1.52 -21.59
C ALA A 158 -5.95 -0.71 -22.79
N PHE A 159 -7.04 0.07 -22.60
CA PHE A 159 -7.69 0.78 -23.71
C PHE A 159 -7.06 2.10 -24.08
N ALA A 160 -6.57 2.90 -23.15
CA ALA A 160 -5.91 4.16 -23.47
C ALA A 160 -5.09 4.75 -22.30
N PRO A 161 -3.91 4.25 -21.99
CA PRO A 161 -3.12 4.78 -20.88
C PRO A 161 -2.61 6.23 -21.09
N MET A 162 -2.71 6.77 -22.30
CA MET A 162 -2.11 8.05 -22.68
C MET A 162 -3.09 9.14 -23.14
N GLY A 163 -4.41 8.90 -23.04
CA GLY A 163 -5.43 9.81 -23.57
C GLY A 163 -6.08 10.75 -22.57
N PHE A 164 -5.76 10.69 -21.29
CA PHE A 164 -6.33 11.59 -20.29
C PHE A 164 -5.58 12.94 -20.28
N THR A 165 -6.08 13.90 -21.04
CA THR A 165 -5.71 15.28 -20.86
C THR A 165 -6.64 15.89 -19.81
N ILE A 166 -6.07 16.36 -18.69
CA ILE A 166 -6.80 17.26 -17.78
C ILE A 166 -6.94 18.57 -18.54
N SER A 167 -8.12 18.83 -19.08
CA SER A 167 -8.39 20.11 -19.74
C SER A 167 -8.77 21.12 -18.66
N GLU A 168 -7.79 21.87 -18.17
CA GLU A 168 -8.06 23.15 -17.54
C GLU A 168 -8.43 24.15 -18.66
N GLY A 169 -9.74 24.44 -18.77
CA GLY A 169 -10.25 25.59 -19.53
C GLY A 169 -10.00 25.55 -21.03
N GLY A 170 -11.04 25.26 -21.73
CA GLY A 170 -11.37 25.52 -23.11
C GLY A 170 -10.26 25.92 -24.09
N ALA A 171 -9.89 24.98 -24.97
CA ALA A 171 -9.48 25.32 -26.32
C ALA A 171 -9.67 24.12 -27.24
N SER A 172 -10.45 24.36 -28.25
CA SER A 172 -10.68 23.60 -29.47
C SER A 172 -9.53 22.68 -29.87
N GLY A 173 -9.79 21.37 -29.85
CA GLY A 173 -8.86 20.37 -30.37
C GLY A 173 -8.69 20.48 -31.88
N LYS A 174 -7.55 20.98 -32.32
CA LYS A 174 -7.00 20.63 -33.60
C LYS A 174 -6.46 19.19 -33.51
N LYS A 175 -6.90 18.32 -34.43
CA LYS A 175 -6.22 17.06 -34.71
C LYS A 175 -4.80 17.40 -35.19
N GLU A 176 -3.83 17.36 -34.30
CA GLU A 176 -2.44 17.34 -34.69
C GLU A 176 -2.04 15.92 -35.03
N GLY A 177 -1.33 15.81 -36.16
CA GLY A 177 -0.94 14.56 -36.78
C GLY A 177 -0.20 13.64 -35.81
N GLN A 178 -0.41 12.38 -36.04
CA GLN A 178 0.25 11.26 -35.40
C GLN A 178 1.77 11.48 -35.41
N MET A 179 2.29 12.06 -34.33
CA MET A 179 3.74 12.09 -34.11
C MET A 179 4.17 10.64 -33.89
N ASP A 180 5.08 10.17 -34.74
CA ASP A 180 5.76 8.88 -34.55
C ASP A 180 6.45 8.90 -33.18
N THR A 181 5.82 8.31 -32.19
CA THR A 181 6.35 8.22 -30.82
C THR A 181 7.43 7.15 -30.66
N THR A 182 7.68 6.39 -31.75
CA THR A 182 8.69 5.33 -31.81
C THR A 182 10.08 5.78 -31.34
N PRO A 183 10.63 6.94 -31.76
CA PRO A 183 11.94 7.37 -31.29
C PRO A 183 11.96 7.75 -29.82
N LEU A 184 10.85 8.25 -29.28
CA LEU A 184 10.74 8.67 -27.88
C LEU A 184 10.68 7.45 -26.95
N VAL A 185 9.93 6.42 -27.32
CA VAL A 185 9.85 5.14 -26.59
C VAL A 185 11.22 4.45 -26.59
N VAL A 186 11.93 4.44 -27.72
CA VAL A 186 13.28 3.87 -27.81
C VAL A 186 14.26 4.66 -26.93
N ALA A 187 14.18 5.99 -26.90
CA ALA A 187 15.01 6.82 -26.03
C ALA A 187 14.77 6.54 -24.53
N PHE A 188 13.50 6.37 -24.12
CA PHE A 188 13.16 5.98 -22.75
C PHE A 188 13.64 4.58 -22.38
N LEU A 189 13.57 3.61 -23.31
CA LEU A 189 14.10 2.27 -23.08
C LEU A 189 15.62 2.28 -22.90
N ILE A 190 16.35 3.05 -23.73
CA ILE A 190 17.81 3.20 -23.59
C ILE A 190 18.15 3.86 -22.25
N LEU A 191 17.42 4.90 -21.86
CA LEU A 191 17.61 5.57 -20.57
C LEU A 191 17.35 4.61 -19.39
N ALA A 192 16.31 3.80 -19.46
CA ALA A 192 16.00 2.81 -18.42
C ALA A 192 17.10 1.76 -18.27
N VAL A 193 17.67 1.28 -19.39
CA VAL A 193 18.81 0.34 -19.38
C VAL A 193 20.05 0.98 -18.78
N LEU A 194 20.34 2.25 -19.10
CA LEU A 194 21.49 2.98 -18.53
C LEU A 194 21.34 3.20 -17.02
N VAL A 195 20.13 3.55 -16.56
CA VAL A 195 19.85 3.71 -15.12
C VAL A 195 19.97 2.37 -14.39
N ALA A 196 19.41 1.29 -14.94
CA ALA A 196 19.52 -0.04 -14.37
C ALA A 196 21.01 -0.51 -14.33
N GLY A 197 21.79 -0.29 -15.40
CA GLY A 197 23.21 -0.58 -15.44
C GLY A 197 24.01 0.24 -14.42
N GLY A 198 23.69 1.54 -14.27
CA GLY A 198 24.31 2.41 -13.26
C GLY A 198 24.02 1.94 -11.82
N LEU A 199 22.79 1.58 -11.52
CA LEU A 199 22.40 1.07 -10.19
C LEU A 199 23.06 -0.26 -9.85
N THR A 200 23.21 -1.16 -10.83
CA THR A 200 23.93 -2.44 -10.62
C THR A 200 25.42 -2.22 -10.36
N ALA A 201 26.08 -1.29 -11.07
CA ALA A 201 27.47 -0.94 -10.85
C ALA A 201 27.70 -0.34 -9.45
N VAL A 202 26.83 0.61 -9.04
CA VAL A 202 26.87 1.20 -7.68
C VAL A 202 26.65 0.14 -6.61
N SER A 203 25.66 -0.76 -6.79
CA SER A 203 25.41 -1.87 -5.86
C SER A 203 26.60 -2.81 -5.74
N PHE A 204 27.31 -3.07 -6.83
CA PHE A 204 28.51 -3.92 -6.82
C PHE A 204 29.66 -3.26 -6.05
N VAL A 205 29.89 -1.95 -6.24
CA VAL A 205 30.91 -1.19 -5.49
C VAL A 205 30.57 -1.16 -4.00
N LEU A 206 29.34 -0.85 -3.63
CA LEU A 206 28.88 -0.83 -2.22
C LEU A 206 29.02 -2.21 -1.57
N LYS A 207 28.68 -3.28 -2.29
CA LYS A 207 28.84 -4.65 -1.80
C LYS A 207 30.32 -4.98 -1.53
N ASN A 208 31.22 -4.60 -2.44
CA ASN A 208 32.66 -4.84 -2.24
C ASN A 208 33.21 -4.03 -1.05
N GLN A 209 32.78 -2.78 -0.87
CA GLN A 209 33.16 -1.97 0.30
C GLN A 209 32.66 -2.60 1.60
N ALA A 210 31.40 -3.01 1.66
CA ALA A 210 30.83 -3.67 2.82
C ALA A 210 31.55 -5.00 3.16
N GLN A 211 31.96 -5.78 2.14
CA GLN A 211 32.73 -7.00 2.37
C GLN A 211 34.13 -6.69 2.92
N THR A 212 34.80 -5.65 2.43
CA THR A 212 36.11 -5.25 2.95
C THR A 212 36.04 -4.79 4.40
N GLU A 213 35.01 -4.04 4.78
CA GLU A 213 34.76 -3.65 6.18
C GLU A 213 34.46 -4.86 7.07
N LEU A 214 33.71 -5.83 6.56
CA LEU A 214 33.37 -7.07 7.27
C LEU A 214 34.61 -7.92 7.52
N ASP A 215 35.51 -8.03 6.53
CA ASP A 215 36.79 -8.72 6.66
C ASP A 215 37.72 -8.03 7.68
N ASP A 216 37.73 -6.70 7.71
CA ASP A 216 38.52 -5.94 8.69
C ASP A 216 37.99 -6.09 10.12
N VAL A 217 36.67 -6.09 10.27
CA VAL A 217 36.02 -6.39 11.57
C VAL A 217 36.29 -7.82 12.01
N ASN A 218 36.20 -8.79 11.13
CA ASN A 218 36.51 -10.19 11.44
C ASN A 218 37.99 -10.38 11.83
N LYS A 219 38.94 -9.68 11.19
CA LYS A 219 40.36 -9.69 11.60
C LYS A 219 40.52 -9.08 13.00
N LYS A 220 39.82 -8.00 13.32
CA LYS A 220 39.86 -7.40 14.66
C LYS A 220 39.30 -8.35 15.71
N ILE A 221 38.19 -9.03 15.42
CA ILE A 221 37.59 -10.04 16.30
C ILE A 221 38.57 -11.19 16.55
N ALA A 222 39.21 -11.71 15.50
CA ALA A 222 40.21 -12.78 15.64
C ALA A 222 41.39 -12.35 16.53
N SER A 223 41.87 -11.08 16.38
CA SER A 223 42.94 -10.55 17.22
C SER A 223 42.55 -10.37 18.68
N ILE A 224 41.27 -10.11 18.95
CA ILE A 224 40.74 -10.04 20.33
C ILE A 224 40.65 -11.42 20.97
N GLN A 225 40.24 -12.45 20.21
CA GLN A 225 40.22 -13.83 20.69
C GLN A 225 41.63 -14.33 21.06
N ASP A 226 42.65 -13.98 20.26
CA ASP A 226 44.02 -14.30 20.61
C ASP A 226 44.48 -13.61 21.93
N ILE A 227 44.09 -12.36 22.13
CA ILE A 227 44.38 -11.64 23.39
C ILE A 227 43.68 -12.30 24.59
N GLU A 228 42.42 -12.74 24.42
CA GLU A 228 41.68 -13.39 25.49
C GLU A 228 42.33 -14.73 25.89
N THR A 229 42.90 -15.45 24.94
CA THR A 229 43.65 -16.68 25.21
C THR A 229 44.92 -16.39 25.97
N ILE A 230 45.64 -15.35 25.61
CA ILE A 230 46.88 -14.91 26.30
C ILE A 230 46.56 -14.45 27.74
N VAL A 231 45.45 -13.72 27.95
CA VAL A 231 45.03 -13.30 29.26
C VAL A 231 44.68 -14.50 30.16
N LYS A 232 43.97 -15.48 29.64
CA LYS A 232 43.69 -16.73 30.40
C LYS A 232 44.94 -17.49 30.76
N ASP A 233 45.91 -17.60 29.86
CA ASP A 233 47.19 -18.26 30.12
C ASP A 233 47.95 -17.49 31.22
N TYR A 234 47.91 -16.15 31.21
CA TYR A 234 48.54 -15.34 32.24
C TYR A 234 47.85 -15.50 33.60
N GLU A 235 46.51 -15.48 33.65
CA GLU A 235 45.73 -15.72 34.90
C GLU A 235 46.01 -17.10 35.49
N ASN A 236 46.12 -18.13 34.63
CA ASN A 236 46.51 -19.49 35.03
C ASN A 236 47.95 -19.54 35.61
N ALA A 237 48.90 -18.87 34.96
CA ALA A 237 50.28 -18.79 35.42
C ALA A 237 50.37 -18.04 36.77
N GLU A 238 49.62 -16.95 36.97
CA GLU A 238 49.54 -16.20 38.20
C GLU A 238 48.97 -17.05 39.35
N SER A 239 47.90 -17.79 39.10
CA SER A 239 47.30 -18.67 40.09
C SER A 239 48.29 -19.76 40.58
N VAL A 240 49.01 -20.38 39.64
CA VAL A 240 50.05 -21.40 39.94
C VAL A 240 51.20 -20.76 40.78
N TYR A 241 51.60 -19.54 40.46
CA TYR A 241 52.61 -18.83 41.19
C TYR A 241 52.19 -18.50 42.63
N VAL A 242 50.95 -18.03 42.82
CA VAL A 242 50.37 -17.73 44.15
C VAL A 242 50.29 -19.02 45.00
N ASP A 243 49.84 -20.14 44.42
CA ASP A 243 49.79 -21.43 45.09
C ASP A 243 51.19 -21.94 45.49
N ALA A 244 52.18 -21.81 44.62
CA ALA A 244 53.56 -22.18 44.91
C ALA A 244 54.15 -21.31 46.02
N MET A 245 53.87 -20.00 46.00
CA MET A 245 54.30 -19.04 47.08
C MET A 245 53.63 -19.37 48.42
N SER A 246 52.34 -19.76 48.41
CA SER A 246 51.63 -20.16 49.61
C SER A 246 52.22 -21.42 50.22
N MET A 247 52.52 -22.43 49.41
CA MET A 247 53.22 -23.67 49.82
C MET A 247 54.62 -23.37 50.37
N TYR A 248 55.37 -22.52 49.70
CA TYR A 248 56.69 -22.10 50.18
C TYR A 248 56.62 -21.41 51.52
N SER A 249 55.67 -20.49 51.74
CA SER A 249 55.49 -19.81 52.99
C SER A 249 55.07 -20.77 54.13
N TYR A 250 54.22 -21.77 53.77
CA TYR A 250 53.81 -22.80 54.72
C TYR A 250 54.98 -23.70 55.12
N THR A 251 55.80 -24.16 54.17
CA THR A 251 56.98 -25.00 54.45
C THR A 251 58.04 -24.23 55.24
N LYS A 252 58.23 -22.94 54.97
CA LYS A 252 59.13 -22.06 55.72
C LYS A 252 58.71 -21.92 57.18
N ASN A 253 57.41 -21.68 57.46
CA ASN A 253 56.86 -21.59 58.77
C ASN A 253 56.94 -22.91 59.54
N LEU A 254 56.79 -24.05 58.83
CA LEU A 254 57.01 -25.35 59.49
C LEU A 254 58.46 -25.58 59.90
N ASN A 255 59.40 -25.14 59.06
CA ASN A 255 60.83 -25.30 59.33
C ASN A 255 61.33 -24.38 60.47
N GLU A 256 60.73 -23.19 60.65
CA GLU A 256 61.01 -22.31 61.73
C GLU A 256 60.42 -22.77 63.08
N ASN A 257 59.30 -23.51 63.05
CA ASN A 257 58.68 -24.05 64.30
C ASN A 257 59.25 -25.41 64.72
N VAL A 258 60.14 -26.03 63.99
CA VAL A 258 60.79 -27.36 64.31
C VAL A 258 62.16 -27.12 64.96
N VAL A 259 62.70 -25.87 64.96
CA VAL A 259 64.08 -25.53 65.44
C VAL A 259 64.01 -24.80 66.82
N THR A 260 62.82 -24.72 67.44
CA THR A 260 62.63 -24.32 68.83
C THR A 260 62.09 -25.50 69.62
#